data_232dfdeaf73497227ee3e9b4b757bd23
#
_entry.id   232dfdeaf73497227ee3e9b4b757bd23
#
_cell.length_a   1.000
_cell.length_b   1.000
_cell.length_c   1.000
_cell.angle_alpha   90.00
_cell.angle_beta   90.00
_cell.angle_gamma   90.00
#
_symmetry.space_group_name_H-M   'P 1'
#
loop_
_entity.id
_entity.type
_entity.pdbx_description
1 polymer ?
#
loop_
_entity_poly.entity_id
_entity_poly.type
_entity_poly.pdbx_seq_one_letter_code
_entity_poly.pdbx_strand_id
1 'polypeptide(L)'
;MAESEDGLHFHRIVSEPVLSPELPWEGESVMNPCVLFENGKYRMWYSAGETYEPNVLAYAESDDGVHFVRSPLSPMLTNAPENEYERERIGGCQVVRHKELGYLVFYIGYRDINTACICCAASRDGVTDFRRCRLNPLISPTPGAWDRDSCYKPSALYDAARDEWRIWYNGRAAGSEYIGLAVMQGDFTADDFV
;
A
#
# COMPACT_ATOMS: atom_id res chain seq x y z
N MET A 1 0.52 11.36 17.44
CA MET A 1 0.91 12.27 16.34
C MET A 1 2.07 13.16 16.80
N ALA A 2 2.94 13.56 15.90
CA ALA A 2 4.02 14.49 16.18
C ALA A 2 4.04 15.55 15.08
N GLU A 3 4.52 16.77 15.39
CA GLU A 3 4.67 17.87 14.45
C GLU A 3 6.08 18.42 14.46
N SER A 4 6.46 19.10 13.38
CA SER A 4 7.76 19.74 13.21
C SER A 4 7.62 20.97 12.31
N GLU A 5 8.34 22.04 12.63
CA GLU A 5 8.41 23.25 11.79
C GLU A 5 9.50 23.13 10.71
N ASP A 6 10.53 22.31 10.93
CA ASP A 6 11.71 22.20 10.08
C ASP A 6 11.90 20.85 9.41
N GLY A 7 11.02 19.87 9.69
CA GLY A 7 11.13 18.51 9.19
C GLY A 7 12.22 17.65 9.84
N LEU A 8 12.93 18.19 10.83
CA LEU A 8 14.06 17.53 11.52
C LEU A 8 13.77 17.31 13.01
N HIS A 9 13.17 18.29 13.66
CA HIS A 9 12.88 18.27 15.09
C HIS A 9 11.38 18.05 15.31
N PHE A 10 11.02 16.86 15.74
CA PHE A 10 9.62 16.47 15.97
C PHE A 10 9.29 16.50 17.46
N HIS A 11 8.14 17.06 17.80
CA HIS A 11 7.57 16.95 19.14
C HIS A 11 6.18 16.29 19.10
N ARG A 12 5.89 15.49 20.11
CA ARG A 12 4.61 14.75 20.20
C ARG A 12 3.49 15.70 20.62
N ILE A 13 2.40 15.72 19.86
CA ILE A 13 1.23 16.60 20.11
C ILE A 13 0.02 15.83 20.65
N VAL A 14 -0.04 14.50 20.47
CA VAL A 14 -1.04 13.63 21.11
C VAL A 14 -0.36 12.40 21.71
N SER A 15 -0.82 11.98 22.88
CA SER A 15 -0.27 10.83 23.62
C SER A 15 -0.77 9.49 23.07
N GLU A 16 -2.02 9.46 22.61
CA GLU A 16 -2.69 8.26 22.16
C GLU A 16 -2.48 7.99 20.66
N PRO A 17 -2.62 6.74 20.21
CA PRO A 17 -2.68 6.42 18.80
C PRO A 17 -3.86 7.13 18.11
N VAL A 18 -3.67 7.55 16.86
CA VAL A 18 -4.76 8.13 16.05
C VAL A 18 -5.71 7.05 15.50
N LEU A 19 -5.28 5.81 15.49
CA LEU A 19 -6.07 4.64 15.12
C LEU A 19 -5.54 3.42 15.89
N SER A 20 -6.43 2.65 16.49
CA SER A 20 -6.13 1.38 17.18
C SER A 20 -7.05 0.29 16.64
N PRO A 21 -6.70 -1.01 16.70
CA PRO A 21 -7.62 -2.07 16.29
C PRO A 21 -8.89 -2.05 17.15
N GLU A 22 -10.06 -2.03 16.51
CA GLU A 22 -11.36 -2.00 17.19
C GLU A 22 -12.38 -2.94 16.54
N LEU A 23 -12.24 -3.20 15.23
CA LEU A 23 -13.18 -4.02 14.49
C LEU A 23 -12.66 -5.45 14.35
N PRO A 24 -13.55 -6.46 14.33
CA PRO A 24 -13.13 -7.87 14.28
C PRO A 24 -12.17 -8.21 13.12
N TRP A 25 -12.32 -7.59 11.97
CA TRP A 25 -11.46 -7.80 10.80
C TRP A 25 -10.11 -7.07 10.89
N GLU A 26 -9.95 -6.13 11.81
CA GLU A 26 -8.66 -5.47 12.09
C GLU A 26 -7.72 -6.38 12.88
N GLY A 27 -8.27 -7.44 13.51
CA GLY A 27 -7.48 -8.41 14.25
C GLY A 27 -6.70 -7.76 15.39
N GLU A 28 -5.40 -8.00 15.42
CA GLU A 28 -4.50 -7.53 16.48
C GLU A 28 -3.80 -6.21 16.12
N SER A 29 -3.84 -5.77 14.86
CA SER A 29 -3.06 -4.62 14.44
C SER A 29 -3.66 -3.82 13.28
N VAL A 30 -3.40 -2.51 13.32
CA VAL A 30 -3.53 -1.57 12.21
C VAL A 30 -2.13 -1.00 11.91
N MET A 31 -1.74 -0.97 10.64
CA MET A 31 -0.36 -0.66 10.27
C MET A 31 -0.22 -0.09 8.86
N ASN A 32 0.99 0.33 8.51
CA ASN A 32 1.38 0.78 7.16
C ASN A 32 0.44 1.86 6.58
N PRO A 33 0.24 2.98 7.28
CA PRO A 33 -0.63 4.03 6.79
C PRO A 33 -0.02 4.74 5.57
N CYS A 34 -0.86 5.00 4.57
CA CYS A 34 -0.60 5.95 3.50
C CYS A 34 -1.66 7.05 3.59
N VAL A 35 -1.24 8.31 3.73
CA VAL A 35 -2.16 9.42 3.93
C VAL A 35 -2.00 10.45 2.81
N LEU A 36 -3.12 10.86 2.23
CA LEU A 36 -3.20 12.00 1.31
C LEU A 36 -4.11 13.07 1.92
N PHE A 37 -3.75 14.34 1.73
CA PHE A 37 -4.62 15.45 2.08
C PHE A 37 -5.28 16.00 0.81
N GLU A 38 -6.59 15.81 0.69
CA GLU A 38 -7.36 16.16 -0.50
C GLU A 38 -8.73 16.73 -0.11
N ASN A 39 -9.14 17.80 -0.79
CA ASN A 39 -10.46 18.43 -0.57
C ASN A 39 -10.74 18.81 0.89
N GLY A 40 -9.70 19.20 1.63
CA GLY A 40 -9.81 19.59 3.03
C GLY A 40 -9.89 18.43 4.02
N LYS A 41 -9.65 17.18 3.57
CA LYS A 41 -9.66 15.98 4.41
C LYS A 41 -8.36 15.21 4.33
N TYR A 42 -7.97 14.59 5.44
CA TYR A 42 -6.95 13.56 5.48
C TYR A 42 -7.60 12.21 5.14
N ARG A 43 -7.12 11.59 4.08
CA ARG A 43 -7.57 10.30 3.60
C ARG A 43 -6.48 9.28 3.90
N MET A 44 -6.80 8.28 4.71
CA MET A 44 -5.85 7.25 5.15
C MET A 44 -6.24 5.88 4.60
N TRP A 45 -5.31 5.28 3.88
CA TRP A 45 -5.34 3.86 3.55
C TRP A 45 -4.39 3.15 4.50
N TYR A 46 -4.82 2.05 5.09
CA TYR A 46 -4.01 1.31 6.05
C TYR A 46 -4.25 -0.19 5.90
N SER A 47 -3.33 -0.98 6.40
CA SER A 47 -3.50 -2.43 6.48
C SER A 47 -3.87 -2.85 7.89
N ALA A 48 -4.60 -3.96 7.97
CA ALA A 48 -5.03 -4.53 9.23
C ALA A 48 -5.01 -6.06 9.20
N GLY A 49 -4.92 -6.67 10.38
CA GLY A 49 -4.92 -8.13 10.54
C GLY A 49 -4.04 -8.61 11.69
N GLU A 50 -3.24 -9.63 11.44
CA GLU A 50 -2.31 -10.18 12.41
C GLU A 50 -1.15 -9.23 12.70
N THR A 51 -0.46 -9.41 13.84
CA THR A 51 0.52 -8.43 14.37
C THR A 51 1.63 -8.05 13.39
N TYR A 52 2.13 -8.97 12.59
CA TYR A 52 3.24 -8.71 11.66
C TYR A 52 2.85 -8.84 10.19
N GLU A 53 1.74 -9.52 9.92
CA GLU A 53 1.31 -9.84 8.57
C GLU A 53 -0.14 -9.43 8.38
N PRO A 54 -0.38 -8.28 7.73
CA PRO A 54 -1.74 -7.79 7.48
C PRO A 54 -2.49 -8.71 6.52
N ASN A 55 -3.81 -8.71 6.62
CA ASN A 55 -4.69 -9.55 5.80
C ASN A 55 -5.50 -8.76 4.78
N VAL A 56 -5.72 -7.46 5.06
CA VAL A 56 -6.61 -6.60 4.27
C VAL A 56 -6.10 -5.18 4.19
N LEU A 57 -6.63 -4.43 3.22
CA LEU A 57 -6.51 -2.97 3.16
C LEU A 57 -7.83 -2.31 3.53
N ALA A 58 -7.74 -1.23 4.27
CA ALA A 58 -8.85 -0.49 4.81
C ALA A 58 -8.70 1.02 4.62
N TYR A 59 -9.76 1.78 4.91
CA TYR A 59 -9.82 3.21 4.68
C TYR A 59 -10.49 3.97 5.82
N ALA A 60 -9.93 5.12 6.16
CA ALA A 60 -10.48 6.07 7.13
C ALA A 60 -10.25 7.51 6.68
N GLU A 61 -11.09 8.43 7.13
CA GLU A 61 -10.97 9.88 6.88
C GLU A 61 -10.90 10.68 8.18
N SER A 62 -10.28 11.85 8.10
CA SER A 62 -10.22 12.80 9.21
C SER A 62 -10.23 14.24 8.69
N ASP A 63 -10.87 15.14 9.44
CA ASP A 63 -10.84 16.58 9.15
C ASP A 63 -9.59 17.25 9.75
N ASP A 64 -8.98 16.65 10.77
CA ASP A 64 -7.88 17.25 11.54
C ASP A 64 -6.58 16.42 11.54
N GLY A 65 -6.59 15.23 10.92
CA GLY A 65 -5.45 14.33 10.90
C GLY A 65 -5.20 13.57 12.21
N VAL A 66 -6.07 13.72 13.20
CA VAL A 66 -5.99 13.08 14.52
C VAL A 66 -7.17 12.14 14.76
N HIS A 67 -8.39 12.62 14.52
CA HIS A 67 -9.61 11.87 14.75
C HIS A 67 -10.09 11.23 13.45
N PHE A 68 -9.66 10.00 13.22
CA PHE A 68 -10.02 9.24 12.03
C PHE A 68 -11.32 8.46 12.20
N VAL A 69 -12.21 8.59 11.22
CA VAL A 69 -13.45 7.83 11.11
C VAL A 69 -13.28 6.76 10.04
N ARG A 70 -13.46 5.50 10.42
CA ARG A 70 -13.39 4.35 9.51
C ARG A 70 -14.51 4.38 8.50
N SER A 71 -14.20 4.07 7.26
CA SER A 71 -15.23 3.87 6.24
C SER A 71 -16.06 2.62 6.54
N PRO A 72 -17.39 2.69 6.43
CA PRO A 72 -18.24 1.51 6.53
C PRO A 72 -18.02 0.51 5.37
N LEU A 73 -17.29 0.92 4.33
CA LEU A 73 -16.92 0.08 3.20
C LEU A 73 -15.61 -0.70 3.44
N SER A 74 -14.98 -0.52 4.61
CA SER A 74 -13.79 -1.31 4.97
C SER A 74 -14.17 -2.71 5.49
N PRO A 75 -13.34 -3.74 5.18
CA PRO A 75 -12.12 -3.67 4.39
C PRO A 75 -12.42 -3.35 2.91
N MET A 76 -11.66 -2.44 2.31
CA MET A 76 -11.89 -1.96 0.95
C MET A 76 -11.29 -2.86 -0.13
N LEU A 77 -10.19 -3.54 0.18
CA LEU A 77 -9.53 -4.49 -0.69
C LEU A 77 -9.06 -5.70 0.12
N THR A 78 -9.41 -6.88 -0.37
CA THR A 78 -8.98 -8.17 0.17
C THR A 78 -8.25 -8.95 -0.92
N ASN A 79 -7.57 -10.03 -0.54
CA ASN A 79 -6.93 -10.90 -1.51
C ASN A 79 -7.97 -11.59 -2.42
N ALA A 80 -7.51 -12.03 -3.58
CA ALA A 80 -8.25 -12.88 -4.52
C ALA A 80 -7.49 -14.21 -4.62
N PRO A 81 -7.95 -15.26 -3.92
CA PRO A 81 -7.21 -16.53 -3.82
C PRO A 81 -6.96 -17.24 -5.15
N GLU A 82 -7.73 -16.92 -6.18
CA GLU A 82 -7.52 -17.38 -7.56
C GLU A 82 -6.25 -16.79 -8.20
N ASN A 83 -5.75 -15.69 -7.69
CA ASN A 83 -4.50 -15.09 -8.11
C ASN A 83 -3.35 -15.63 -7.25
N GLU A 84 -2.46 -16.41 -7.87
CA GLU A 84 -1.32 -17.05 -7.18
C GLU A 84 -0.49 -16.05 -6.35
N TYR A 85 -0.31 -14.83 -6.85
CA TYR A 85 0.52 -13.79 -6.22
C TYR A 85 -0.09 -13.16 -4.96
N GLU A 86 -1.38 -13.31 -4.72
CA GLU A 86 -2.09 -12.84 -3.53
C GLU A 86 -3.01 -13.91 -2.92
N ARG A 87 -2.66 -15.19 -3.12
CA ARG A 87 -3.49 -16.32 -2.74
C ARG A 87 -3.82 -16.34 -1.26
N GLU A 88 -2.87 -15.98 -0.40
CA GLU A 88 -3.06 -16.04 1.05
C GLU A 88 -3.60 -14.74 1.63
N ARG A 89 -2.98 -13.60 1.31
CA ARG A 89 -3.33 -12.30 1.87
C ARG A 89 -2.80 -11.14 1.04
N ILE A 90 -3.19 -9.92 1.43
CA ILE A 90 -2.61 -8.68 0.92
C ILE A 90 -2.27 -7.76 2.09
N GLY A 91 -1.39 -6.78 1.86
CA GLY A 91 -1.08 -5.80 2.89
C GLY A 91 -0.25 -4.64 2.39
N GLY A 92 0.07 -3.72 3.27
CA GLY A 92 0.92 -2.56 3.09
C GLY A 92 0.79 -1.88 1.74
N CYS A 93 0.23 -0.69 1.66
CA CYS A 93 0.09 -0.02 0.37
C CYS A 93 0.65 1.39 0.37
N GLN A 94 0.97 1.85 -0.84
CA GLN A 94 1.08 3.25 -1.17
C GLN A 94 -0.01 3.60 -2.18
N VAL A 95 -0.68 4.72 -1.94
CA VAL A 95 -1.71 5.24 -2.84
C VAL A 95 -1.19 6.50 -3.53
N VAL A 96 -1.33 6.53 -4.85
CA VAL A 96 -0.90 7.65 -5.69
C VAL A 96 -2.08 8.16 -6.51
N ARG A 97 -2.26 9.47 -6.54
CA ARG A 97 -3.25 10.10 -7.41
C ARG A 97 -2.82 10.00 -8.87
N HIS A 98 -3.72 9.49 -9.71
CA HIS A 98 -3.48 9.36 -11.14
C HIS A 98 -4.48 10.21 -11.95
N LYS A 99 -3.97 10.94 -12.94
CA LYS A 99 -4.76 11.94 -13.72
C LYS A 99 -6.01 11.35 -14.41
N GLU A 100 -5.92 10.11 -14.90
CA GLU A 100 -6.99 9.46 -15.67
C GLU A 100 -7.70 8.35 -14.92
N LEU A 101 -7.00 7.61 -14.08
CA LEU A 101 -7.51 6.42 -13.40
C LEU A 101 -8.13 6.70 -12.02
N GLY A 102 -7.88 7.90 -11.46
CA GLY A 102 -8.29 8.26 -10.10
C GLY A 102 -7.17 7.96 -9.12
N TYR A 103 -7.10 6.75 -8.62
CA TYR A 103 -6.07 6.31 -7.67
C TYR A 103 -5.43 5.01 -8.13
N LEU A 104 -4.12 4.94 -8.01
CA LEU A 104 -3.34 3.72 -8.11
C LEU A 104 -2.94 3.30 -6.69
N VAL A 105 -3.19 2.05 -6.38
CA VAL A 105 -2.86 1.43 -5.10
C VAL A 105 -1.78 0.39 -5.36
N PHE A 106 -0.53 0.71 -5.03
CA PHE A 106 0.58 -0.23 -5.04
C PHE A 106 0.56 -0.98 -3.71
N TYR A 107 0.40 -2.30 -3.73
CA TYR A 107 0.19 -3.11 -2.53
C TYR A 107 1.05 -4.37 -2.54
N ILE A 108 1.14 -5.00 -1.38
CA ILE A 108 1.85 -6.27 -1.22
C ILE A 108 0.85 -7.40 -1.42
N GLY A 109 1.14 -8.32 -2.35
CA GLY A 109 0.45 -9.59 -2.48
C GLY A 109 1.29 -10.70 -1.86
N TYR A 110 0.66 -11.58 -1.07
CA TYR A 110 1.32 -12.71 -0.43
C TYR A 110 0.80 -14.02 -1.03
N ARG A 111 1.68 -14.74 -1.70
CA ARG A 111 1.43 -16.11 -2.13
C ARG A 111 1.34 -17.05 -0.92
N ASP A 112 2.24 -16.85 0.01
CA ASP A 112 2.34 -17.49 1.31
C ASP A 112 3.08 -16.56 2.28
N ILE A 113 3.13 -16.90 3.58
CA ILE A 113 3.75 -16.09 4.63
C ILE A 113 5.21 -15.70 4.34
N ASN A 114 5.92 -16.44 3.52
CA ASN A 114 7.34 -16.23 3.22
C ASN A 114 7.58 -15.58 1.85
N THR A 115 6.57 -15.54 0.99
CA THR A 115 6.71 -15.10 -0.39
C THR A 115 5.73 -13.98 -0.70
N ALA A 116 6.25 -12.78 -0.81
CA ALA A 116 5.51 -11.59 -1.17
C ALA A 116 6.01 -10.97 -2.48
N CYS A 117 5.14 -10.26 -3.15
CA CYS A 117 5.41 -9.52 -4.38
C CYS A 117 4.70 -8.17 -4.35
N ILE A 118 5.03 -7.28 -5.28
CA ILE A 118 4.37 -5.99 -5.41
C ILE A 118 3.38 -6.03 -6.55
N CYS A 119 2.17 -5.60 -6.24
CA CYS A 119 1.02 -5.53 -7.12
C CYS A 119 0.48 -4.11 -7.23
N CYS A 120 -0.40 -3.88 -8.21
CA CYS A 120 -1.12 -2.63 -8.37
C CYS A 120 -2.59 -2.88 -8.66
N ALA A 121 -3.44 -1.99 -8.14
CA ALA A 121 -4.85 -1.89 -8.50
C ALA A 121 -5.25 -0.43 -8.71
N ALA A 122 -6.27 -0.20 -9.53
CA ALA A 122 -6.83 1.13 -9.79
C ALA A 122 -8.26 1.24 -9.26
N SER A 123 -8.62 2.40 -8.74
CA SER A 123 -9.98 2.76 -8.33
C SER A 123 -10.25 4.23 -8.63
N ARG A 124 -11.47 4.58 -9.06
CA ARG A 124 -11.84 5.97 -9.36
C ARG A 124 -11.85 6.86 -8.13
N ASP A 125 -12.34 6.35 -7.02
CA ASP A 125 -12.47 7.08 -5.75
C ASP A 125 -11.41 6.69 -4.70
N GLY A 126 -10.65 5.61 -4.96
CA GLY A 126 -9.65 5.05 -4.07
C GLY A 126 -10.22 4.19 -2.94
N VAL A 127 -11.54 3.91 -2.94
CA VAL A 127 -12.25 3.20 -1.86
C VAL A 127 -13.09 2.03 -2.37
N THR A 128 -13.63 2.15 -3.59
CA THR A 128 -14.51 1.15 -4.19
C THR A 128 -14.04 0.71 -5.57
N ASP A 129 -14.63 -0.36 -6.08
CA ASP A 129 -14.48 -0.83 -7.46
C ASP A 129 -13.02 -0.95 -7.92
N PHE A 130 -12.20 -1.59 -7.08
CA PHE A 130 -10.81 -1.83 -7.39
C PHE A 130 -10.66 -2.82 -8.54
N ARG A 131 -9.95 -2.41 -9.57
CA ARG A 131 -9.56 -3.23 -10.72
C ARG A 131 -8.07 -3.56 -10.60
N ARG A 132 -7.74 -4.83 -10.62
CA ARG A 132 -6.34 -5.29 -10.54
C ARG A 132 -5.60 -5.06 -11.84
N CYS A 133 -4.32 -4.72 -11.74
CA CYS A 133 -3.47 -4.58 -12.91
C CYS A 133 -3.26 -5.97 -13.56
N ARG A 134 -3.40 -6.03 -14.88
CA ARG A 134 -3.14 -7.24 -15.69
C ARG A 134 -1.67 -7.67 -15.66
N LEU A 135 -0.78 -6.73 -15.35
CA LEU A 135 0.67 -6.97 -15.24
C LEU A 135 1.08 -7.52 -13.87
N ASN A 136 0.12 -7.67 -12.93
CA ASN A 136 0.45 -8.23 -11.61
C ASN A 136 0.98 -9.66 -11.68
N PRO A 137 2.00 -9.98 -10.87
CA PRO A 137 2.72 -9.08 -9.98
C PRO A 137 3.72 -8.19 -10.73
N LEU A 138 3.78 -6.89 -10.40
CA LEU A 138 4.70 -5.95 -11.03
C LEU A 138 6.17 -6.26 -10.70
N ILE A 139 6.42 -6.67 -9.45
CA ILE A 139 7.75 -7.04 -8.97
C ILE A 139 7.62 -8.33 -8.19
N SER A 140 8.36 -9.34 -8.60
CA SER A 140 8.40 -10.66 -7.96
C SER A 140 9.81 -10.98 -7.47
N PRO A 141 9.93 -11.87 -6.46
CA PRO A 141 11.23 -12.42 -6.07
C PRO A 141 12.00 -12.99 -7.26
N THR A 142 13.29 -12.66 -7.34
CA THR A 142 14.17 -13.10 -8.43
C THR A 142 15.03 -14.28 -7.97
N PRO A 143 14.84 -15.50 -8.51
CA PRO A 143 15.61 -16.67 -8.09
C PRO A 143 17.12 -16.42 -8.12
N GLY A 144 17.81 -16.67 -7.00
CA GLY A 144 19.24 -16.52 -6.86
C GLY A 144 19.74 -15.10 -6.62
N ALA A 145 18.85 -14.09 -6.64
CA ALA A 145 19.21 -12.70 -6.39
C ALA A 145 19.06 -12.31 -4.90
N TRP A 146 19.33 -11.05 -4.61
CA TRP A 146 19.25 -10.44 -3.28
C TRP A 146 17.79 -10.22 -2.79
N ASP A 147 16.81 -10.35 -3.67
CA ASP A 147 15.38 -10.25 -3.40
C ASP A 147 14.63 -11.59 -3.58
N ARG A 148 15.37 -12.72 -3.59
CA ARG A 148 14.83 -14.05 -3.96
C ARG A 148 13.74 -14.60 -3.05
N ASP A 149 13.61 -14.12 -1.81
CA ASP A 149 12.64 -14.65 -0.85
C ASP A 149 11.35 -13.84 -0.86
N SER A 150 11.42 -12.49 -0.96
CA SER A 150 10.26 -11.61 -0.93
C SER A 150 10.57 -10.23 -1.50
N CYS A 151 9.54 -9.61 -2.13
CA CYS A 151 9.52 -8.20 -2.51
C CYS A 151 8.30 -7.52 -1.88
N TYR A 152 8.49 -6.41 -1.13
CA TYR A 152 7.42 -5.77 -0.38
C TYR A 152 7.69 -4.29 -0.06
N LYS A 153 6.72 -3.60 0.60
CA LYS A 153 6.79 -2.18 0.95
C LYS A 153 7.10 -1.27 -0.24
N PRO A 154 6.21 -1.21 -1.24
CA PRO A 154 6.43 -0.37 -2.42
C PRO A 154 6.43 1.12 -2.05
N SER A 155 7.30 1.88 -2.72
CA SER A 155 7.29 3.34 -2.79
C SER A 155 7.40 3.76 -4.24
N ALA A 156 6.27 4.13 -4.84
CA ALA A 156 6.15 4.39 -6.27
C ALA A 156 6.05 5.89 -6.55
N LEU A 157 6.73 6.33 -7.59
CA LEU A 157 6.72 7.69 -8.10
C LEU A 157 6.68 7.66 -9.63
N TYR A 158 5.80 8.46 -10.24
CA TYR A 158 5.83 8.73 -11.67
C TYR A 158 6.72 9.93 -11.97
N ASP A 159 7.78 9.70 -12.75
CA ASP A 159 8.66 10.74 -13.28
C ASP A 159 8.13 11.21 -14.63
N ALA A 160 7.33 12.26 -14.63
CA ALA A 160 6.70 12.79 -15.85
C ALA A 160 7.73 13.33 -16.88
N ALA A 161 8.93 13.72 -16.44
CA ALA A 161 9.97 14.19 -17.35
C ALA A 161 10.61 13.06 -18.15
N ARG A 162 10.57 11.84 -17.61
CA ARG A 162 11.10 10.63 -18.23
C ARG A 162 10.04 9.68 -18.77
N ASP A 163 8.78 9.98 -18.50
CA ASP A 163 7.64 9.10 -18.79
C ASP A 163 7.86 7.68 -18.25
N GLU A 164 8.18 7.61 -16.95
CA GLU A 164 8.47 6.33 -16.31
C GLU A 164 7.98 6.28 -14.86
N TRP A 165 7.54 5.11 -14.41
CA TRP A 165 7.33 4.79 -13.00
C TRP A 165 8.63 4.28 -12.39
N ARG A 166 8.96 4.80 -11.21
CA ARG A 166 10.04 4.34 -10.35
C ARG A 166 9.46 3.76 -9.10
N ILE A 167 9.77 2.51 -8.82
CA ILE A 167 9.23 1.79 -7.65
C ILE A 167 10.40 1.30 -6.83
N TRP A 168 10.64 1.96 -5.69
CA TRP A 168 11.55 1.45 -4.67
C TRP A 168 10.81 0.41 -3.84
N TYR A 169 11.53 -0.63 -3.44
CA TYR A 169 10.94 -1.73 -2.68
C TYR A 169 11.97 -2.39 -1.77
N ASN A 170 11.48 -3.07 -0.74
CA ASN A 170 12.30 -3.97 0.05
C ASN A 170 12.36 -5.32 -0.65
N GLY A 171 13.58 -5.83 -0.83
CA GLY A 171 13.85 -7.21 -1.22
C GLY A 171 14.47 -7.96 -0.06
N ARG A 172 14.09 -9.22 0.14
CA ARG A 172 14.61 -10.07 1.21
C ARG A 172 15.32 -11.28 0.65
N ALA A 173 16.48 -11.62 1.24
CA ALA A 173 17.18 -12.86 0.99
C ALA A 173 17.93 -13.34 2.24
N ALA A 174 17.67 -14.59 2.64
CA ALA A 174 18.34 -15.26 3.77
C ALA A 174 18.32 -14.43 5.08
N GLY A 175 17.19 -13.77 5.36
CA GLY A 175 17.01 -12.96 6.58
C GLY A 175 17.61 -11.56 6.52
N SER A 176 18.22 -11.16 5.40
CA SER A 176 18.69 -9.79 5.19
C SER A 176 17.72 -9.00 4.31
N GLU A 177 17.60 -7.71 4.60
CA GLU A 177 16.72 -6.77 3.90
C GLU A 177 17.55 -5.79 3.05
N TYR A 178 17.05 -5.49 1.86
CA TYR A 178 17.70 -4.61 0.90
C TYR A 178 16.69 -3.66 0.29
N ILE A 179 17.16 -2.54 -0.27
CA ILE A 179 16.32 -1.63 -1.05
C ILE A 179 16.70 -1.75 -2.52
N GLY A 180 15.69 -2.04 -3.34
CA GLY A 180 15.80 -2.10 -4.79
C GLY A 180 15.04 -0.99 -5.49
N LEU A 181 15.29 -0.85 -6.78
CA LEU A 181 14.57 0.03 -7.70
C LEU A 181 14.17 -0.75 -8.95
N ALA A 182 12.88 -0.75 -9.24
CA ALA A 182 12.35 -1.16 -10.52
C ALA A 182 11.88 0.07 -11.32
N VAL A 183 12.03 0.02 -12.64
CA VAL A 183 11.59 1.08 -13.55
C VAL A 183 10.66 0.49 -14.61
N MET A 184 9.51 1.12 -14.79
CA MET A 184 8.56 0.80 -15.86
C MET A 184 8.43 2.02 -16.78
N GLN A 185 8.66 1.83 -18.07
CA GLN A 185 8.51 2.88 -19.08
C GLN A 185 7.03 3.11 -19.39
N GLY A 186 6.65 4.36 -19.61
CA GLY A 186 5.28 4.78 -19.87
C GLY A 186 4.40 4.88 -18.61
N ASP A 187 3.20 5.37 -18.81
CA ASP A 187 2.19 5.53 -17.76
C ASP A 187 1.14 4.42 -17.84
N PHE A 188 0.44 4.17 -16.75
CA PHE A 188 -0.68 3.24 -16.71
C PHE A 188 -1.88 3.79 -17.50
N THR A 189 -2.58 2.91 -18.19
CA THR A 189 -3.80 3.19 -18.94
C THR A 189 -4.99 2.39 -18.39
N ALA A 190 -6.21 2.72 -18.85
CA ALA A 190 -7.40 1.98 -18.42
C ALA A 190 -7.40 0.51 -18.88
N ASP A 191 -6.68 0.20 -19.95
CA ASP A 191 -6.58 -1.16 -20.51
C ASP A 191 -5.68 -2.08 -19.66
N ASP A 192 -4.86 -1.51 -18.78
CA ASP A 192 -3.99 -2.27 -17.89
C ASP A 192 -4.74 -2.88 -16.69
N PHE A 193 -6.01 -2.55 -16.49
CA PHE A 193 -6.80 -2.94 -15.31
C PHE A 193 -8.07 -3.73 -15.66
N VAL A 194 -8.36 -4.75 -14.85
CA VAL A 194 -9.51 -5.64 -14.95
C VAL A 194 -10.32 -5.72 -13.68
#